data_35cbe27917a63a40a190791c51f2f647
#
_entry.id   35cbe27917a63a40a190791c51f2f647
#
_cell.length_a   1.000
_cell.length_b   1.000
_cell.length_c   1.000
_cell.angle_alpha   90.00
_cell.angle_beta   90.00
_cell.angle_gamma   90.00
#
_symmetry.space_group_name_H-M   'P 1'
#
loop_
_entity.id
_entity.type
_entity.pdbx_description
1 polymer ?
#
loop_
_entity_poly.entity_id
_entity_poly.type
_entity_poly.pdbx_seq_one_letter_code
_entity_poly.pdbx_strand_id
1 'polypeptide(L)'
;EHVFGANDGPNKFVTKLIKDFQSEKNKIALTDGMQKRDFIYIYDVVGAFMSVMKHVFPAGFTEYEVGTGKSIELKLFCLALADAFRVSVDTLYFGALDHRPNEIMDSSADTESLISIGWTPTWGLGSAMYDLAQKQKSIDL
;
A
#
# COMPACT_ATOMS: atom_id res chain seq x y z
N GLU A 1 3.72 -0.02 8.35
CA GLU A 1 2.88 -0.99 7.62
C GLU A 1 3.23 -1.04 6.11
N HIS A 2 2.29 -1.38 5.23
CA HIS A 2 2.57 -1.64 3.81
C HIS A 2 2.57 -0.35 3.00
N VAL A 3 3.72 0.32 2.97
CA VAL A 3 3.90 1.57 2.20
C VAL A 3 3.92 1.26 0.70
N PHE A 4 3.19 2.06 -0.07
CA PHE A 4 3.20 2.00 -1.53
C PHE A 4 3.27 3.39 -2.16
N GLY A 5 3.83 3.49 -3.37
CA GLY A 5 3.99 4.73 -4.11
C GLY A 5 4.76 4.51 -5.41
N ALA A 6 4.90 5.57 -6.20
CA ALA A 6 5.73 5.53 -7.41
C ALA A 6 7.21 5.38 -7.05
N ASN A 7 7.99 4.77 -7.93
CA ASN A 7 9.43 4.52 -7.75
C ASN A 7 9.82 3.64 -6.55
N ASP A 8 8.91 2.81 -6.06
CA ASP A 8 9.24 1.87 -4.99
C ASP A 8 10.14 0.73 -5.51
N GLY A 9 10.81 0.05 -4.58
CA GLY A 9 11.79 -0.99 -4.88
C GLY A 9 11.24 -2.10 -5.79
N PRO A 10 12.05 -2.61 -6.73
CA PRO A 10 11.60 -3.56 -7.77
C PRO A 10 11.09 -4.90 -7.22
N ASN A 11 11.47 -5.23 -5.99
CA ASN A 11 11.09 -6.47 -5.33
C ASN A 11 9.81 -6.38 -4.48
N LYS A 12 9.24 -5.18 -4.37
CA LYS A 12 7.99 -4.96 -3.63
C LYS A 12 6.78 -5.52 -4.39
N PHE A 13 5.80 -6.01 -3.65
CA PHE A 13 4.59 -6.62 -4.21
C PHE A 13 3.88 -5.69 -5.20
N VAL A 14 3.63 -4.43 -4.81
CA VAL A 14 2.92 -3.46 -5.65
C VAL A 14 3.68 -3.19 -6.94
N THR A 15 5.00 -2.98 -6.86
CA THR A 15 5.84 -2.74 -8.03
C THR A 15 5.86 -3.94 -8.99
N LYS A 16 5.92 -5.17 -8.45
CA LYS A 16 5.84 -6.39 -9.27
C LYS A 16 4.50 -6.50 -9.98
N LEU A 17 3.41 -6.23 -9.26
CA LEU A 17 2.07 -6.30 -9.84
C LEU A 17 1.88 -5.25 -10.95
N ILE A 18 2.39 -4.02 -10.77
CA ILE A 18 2.39 -2.99 -11.81
C ILE A 18 3.20 -3.44 -13.04
N LYS A 19 4.39 -4.02 -12.86
CA LYS A 19 5.18 -4.57 -13.96
C LYS A 19 4.47 -5.69 -14.70
N ASP A 20 3.75 -6.55 -13.97
CA ASP A 20 2.95 -7.60 -14.58
C ASP A 20 1.80 -7.01 -15.40
N PHE A 21 1.15 -5.93 -14.96
CA PHE A 21 0.15 -5.19 -15.73
C PHE A 21 0.74 -4.60 -17.02
N GLN A 22 1.92 -4.00 -16.94
CA GLN A 22 2.61 -3.40 -18.10
C GLN A 22 3.14 -4.44 -19.09
N SER A 23 3.43 -5.65 -18.64
CA SER A 23 3.90 -6.74 -19.50
C SER A 23 2.79 -7.46 -20.27
N GLU A 24 1.55 -6.96 -20.20
CA GLU A 24 0.38 -7.52 -20.88
C GLU A 24 0.17 -9.03 -20.63
N LYS A 25 0.51 -9.48 -19.43
CA LYS A 25 0.27 -10.88 -19.04
C LYS A 25 -1.22 -11.17 -19.04
N ASN A 26 -1.60 -12.25 -19.69
CA ASN A 26 -2.99 -12.69 -19.74
C ASN A 26 -3.50 -13.20 -18.37
N LYS A 27 -2.59 -13.69 -17.51
CA LYS A 27 -2.91 -14.19 -16.17
C LYS A 27 -1.77 -13.89 -15.20
N ILE A 28 -2.14 -13.33 -14.06
CA ILE A 28 -1.25 -13.03 -12.94
C ILE A 28 -1.71 -13.90 -11.77
N ALA A 29 -0.88 -14.89 -11.41
CA ALA A 29 -1.17 -15.79 -10.30
C ALA A 29 -1.02 -15.07 -8.96
N LEU A 30 -2.03 -15.19 -8.11
CA LEU A 30 -2.11 -14.58 -6.77
C LEU A 30 -2.61 -15.62 -5.77
N THR A 31 -2.41 -15.37 -4.48
CA THR A 31 -3.12 -16.08 -3.41
C THR A 31 -4.63 -15.80 -3.51
N ASP A 32 -5.45 -16.37 -2.67
CA ASP A 32 -6.87 -16.03 -2.62
C ASP A 32 -7.14 -14.55 -2.27
N GLY A 33 -6.12 -13.87 -1.73
CA GLY A 33 -6.16 -12.44 -1.39
C GLY A 33 -6.95 -12.11 -0.12
N MET A 34 -7.26 -13.12 0.72
CA MET A 34 -8.02 -12.94 1.96
C MET A 34 -7.20 -12.32 3.09
N GLN A 35 -5.86 -12.40 3.01
CA GLN A 35 -5.00 -11.74 3.99
C GLN A 35 -5.18 -10.22 3.92
N LYS A 36 -5.30 -9.62 5.11
CA LYS A 36 -5.50 -8.17 5.24
C LYS A 36 -4.20 -7.47 5.60
N ARG A 37 -4.00 -6.30 5.02
CA ARG A 37 -2.85 -5.43 5.27
C ARG A 37 -3.30 -3.99 5.35
N ASP A 38 -2.60 -3.22 6.16
CA ASP A 38 -2.75 -1.78 6.20
C ASP A 38 -1.84 -1.15 5.14
N PHE A 39 -2.45 -0.74 4.03
CA PHE A 39 -1.76 -0.09 2.92
C PHE A 39 -1.80 1.42 3.09
N ILE A 40 -0.63 2.03 3.22
CA ILE A 40 -0.49 3.47 3.36
C ILE A 40 0.26 4.08 2.17
N TYR A 41 -0.29 5.18 1.64
CA TYR A 41 0.33 5.89 0.53
C TYR A 41 1.55 6.70 0.99
N ILE A 42 2.60 6.74 0.16
CA ILE A 42 3.89 7.37 0.52
C ILE A 42 3.75 8.81 1.01
N TYR A 43 2.81 9.60 0.50
CA TYR A 43 2.64 10.98 0.94
C TYR A 43 2.09 11.11 2.35
N ASP A 44 1.25 10.19 2.80
CA ASP A 44 0.84 10.14 4.20
C ASP A 44 2.02 9.78 5.11
N VAL A 45 2.91 8.87 4.66
CA VAL A 45 4.14 8.56 5.39
C VAL A 45 5.03 9.80 5.52
N VAL A 46 5.22 10.55 4.44
CA VAL A 46 5.96 11.84 4.47
C VAL A 46 5.29 12.82 5.43
N GLY A 47 3.95 12.89 5.40
CA GLY A 47 3.18 13.71 6.35
C GLY A 47 3.41 13.33 7.80
N ALA A 48 3.50 12.02 8.11
CA ALA A 48 3.80 11.53 9.46
C ALA A 48 5.20 11.99 9.90
N PHE A 49 6.22 11.82 9.08
CA PHE A 49 7.56 12.30 9.36
C PHE A 49 7.59 13.82 9.63
N MET A 50 6.90 14.60 8.79
CA MET A 50 6.82 16.06 8.97
C MET A 50 6.13 16.46 10.27
N SER A 51 5.12 15.71 10.70
CA SER A 51 4.43 15.96 11.99
C SER A 51 5.34 15.64 13.17
N VAL A 52 6.03 14.50 13.12
CA VAL A 52 7.02 14.13 14.15
C VAL A 52 8.13 15.18 14.26
N MET A 53 8.69 15.63 13.13
CA MET A 53 9.77 16.63 13.11
C MET A 53 9.35 18.01 13.70
N LYS A 54 8.07 18.37 13.62
CA LYS A 54 7.55 19.63 14.17
C LYS A 54 7.16 19.54 15.64
N HIS A 55 7.04 18.34 16.17
CA HIS A 55 6.63 18.11 17.55
C HIS A 55 7.82 18.24 18.48
N VAL A 56 7.61 18.90 19.63
CA VAL A 56 8.63 19.00 20.67
C VAL A 56 8.45 17.83 21.64
N PHE A 57 9.45 16.97 21.70
CA PHE A 57 9.44 15.79 22.57
C PHE A 57 10.20 16.03 23.86
N PRO A 58 9.77 15.44 24.99
CA PRO A 58 10.64 15.31 26.15
C PRO A 58 11.87 14.45 25.79
N ALA A 59 12.94 14.60 26.52
CA ALA A 59 14.11 13.76 26.31
C ALA A 59 13.78 12.27 26.49
N GLY A 60 14.25 11.42 25.56
CA GLY A 60 14.01 9.98 25.61
C GLY A 60 13.80 9.38 24.23
N PHE A 61 13.34 8.12 24.22
CA PHE A 61 12.96 7.38 23.02
C PHE A 61 11.44 7.37 22.86
N THR A 62 10.97 7.63 21.67
CA THR A 62 9.54 7.54 21.30
C THR A 62 9.42 6.78 20.00
N GLU A 63 8.49 5.83 19.93
CA GLU A 63 8.20 5.01 18.75
C GLU A 63 6.81 5.34 18.22
N TYR A 64 6.69 5.35 16.90
CA TYR A 64 5.44 5.57 16.19
C TYR A 64 5.23 4.53 15.12
N GLU A 65 4.06 3.92 15.11
CA GLU A 65 3.64 3.09 13.99
C GLU A 65 2.96 3.96 12.91
N VAL A 66 3.39 3.77 11.66
CA VAL A 66 2.88 4.53 10.52
C VAL A 66 2.04 3.62 9.63
N GLY A 67 0.76 3.92 9.54
CA GLY A 67 -0.24 3.22 8.76
C GLY A 67 -1.53 4.03 8.68
N THR A 68 -2.57 3.45 8.09
CA THR A 68 -3.90 4.06 8.08
C THR A 68 -4.72 3.70 9.32
N GLY A 69 -4.28 2.71 10.09
CA GLY A 69 -5.01 2.10 11.20
C GLY A 69 -6.13 1.16 10.74
N LYS A 70 -6.23 0.87 9.43
CA LYS A 70 -7.27 0.02 8.85
C LYS A 70 -6.66 -0.96 7.85
N SER A 71 -6.78 -2.24 8.15
CA SER A 71 -6.42 -3.29 7.19
C SER A 71 -7.53 -3.52 6.17
N ILE A 72 -7.15 -3.84 4.94
CA ILE A 72 -8.05 -4.26 3.87
C ILE A 72 -7.54 -5.56 3.26
N GLU A 73 -8.45 -6.36 2.68
CA GLU A 73 -8.07 -7.56 1.97
C GLU A 73 -7.13 -7.24 0.79
N LEU A 74 -6.08 -8.05 0.63
CA LEU A 74 -5.17 -7.93 -0.51
C LEU A 74 -5.90 -7.99 -1.84
N LYS A 75 -6.97 -8.78 -1.91
CA LYS A 75 -7.84 -8.88 -3.08
C LYS A 75 -8.44 -7.52 -3.45
N LEU A 76 -9.01 -6.80 -2.47
CA LEU A 76 -9.58 -5.45 -2.71
C LEU A 76 -8.51 -4.46 -3.17
N PHE A 77 -7.32 -4.53 -2.59
CA PHE A 77 -6.18 -3.70 -3.01
C PHE A 77 -5.80 -3.99 -4.47
N CYS A 78 -5.68 -5.27 -4.86
CA CYS A 78 -5.33 -5.66 -6.24
C CYS A 78 -6.40 -5.22 -7.24
N LEU A 79 -7.68 -5.35 -6.90
CA LEU A 79 -8.79 -4.91 -7.75
C LEU A 79 -8.76 -3.38 -7.95
N ALA A 80 -8.54 -2.61 -6.89
CA ALA A 80 -8.42 -1.15 -6.97
C ALA A 80 -7.20 -0.73 -7.82
N LEU A 81 -6.08 -1.44 -7.71
CA LEU A 81 -4.90 -1.20 -8.53
C LEU A 81 -5.16 -1.52 -10.00
N ALA A 82 -5.79 -2.65 -10.31
CA ALA A 82 -6.15 -3.02 -11.68
C ALA A 82 -7.08 -1.98 -12.33
N ASP A 83 -8.08 -1.49 -11.60
CA ASP A 83 -8.98 -0.44 -12.06
C ASP A 83 -8.21 0.84 -12.40
N ALA A 84 -7.35 1.32 -11.51
CA ALA A 84 -6.54 2.52 -11.72
C ALA A 84 -5.61 2.42 -12.95
N PHE A 85 -5.08 1.23 -13.21
CA PHE A 85 -4.23 0.95 -14.38
C PHE A 85 -5.02 0.54 -15.62
N ARG A 86 -6.36 0.46 -15.54
CA ARG A 86 -7.27 0.04 -16.64
C ARG A 86 -6.96 -1.38 -17.14
N VAL A 87 -6.57 -2.26 -16.25
CA VAL A 87 -6.32 -3.68 -16.51
C VAL A 87 -7.58 -4.47 -16.19
N SER A 88 -7.95 -5.42 -17.06
CA SER A 88 -9.11 -6.28 -16.80
C SER A 88 -8.88 -7.11 -15.52
N VAL A 89 -9.89 -7.16 -14.66
CA VAL A 89 -9.86 -7.96 -13.43
C VAL A 89 -9.73 -9.47 -13.72
N ASP A 90 -10.10 -9.92 -14.92
CA ASP A 90 -9.96 -11.31 -15.35
C ASP A 90 -8.50 -11.76 -15.50
N THR A 91 -7.56 -10.78 -15.53
CA THR A 91 -6.12 -11.08 -15.51
C THR A 91 -5.63 -11.51 -14.13
N LEU A 92 -6.36 -11.16 -13.06
CA LEU A 92 -6.00 -11.47 -11.68
C LEU A 92 -6.52 -12.87 -11.30
N TYR A 93 -5.64 -13.85 -11.31
CA TYR A 93 -5.99 -15.23 -11.02
C TYR A 93 -5.81 -15.54 -9.53
N PHE A 94 -6.82 -15.18 -8.74
CA PHE A 94 -6.84 -15.43 -7.29
C PHE A 94 -6.97 -16.91 -6.96
N GLY A 95 -6.26 -17.37 -5.92
CA GLY A 95 -6.23 -18.75 -5.48
C GLY A 95 -5.31 -19.66 -6.31
N ALA A 96 -4.51 -19.09 -7.21
CA ALA A 96 -3.53 -19.85 -7.99
C ALA A 96 -2.23 -20.12 -7.23
N LEU A 97 -2.00 -19.41 -6.14
CA LEU A 97 -0.84 -19.58 -5.26
C LEU A 97 -1.31 -19.88 -3.84
N ASP A 98 -0.59 -20.74 -3.16
CA ASP A 98 -0.77 -20.98 -1.73
C ASP A 98 -0.24 -19.79 -0.90
N HIS A 99 -0.77 -19.63 0.31
CA HIS A 99 -0.19 -18.74 1.30
C HIS A 99 1.19 -19.22 1.73
N ARG A 100 2.04 -18.29 2.15
CA ARG A 100 3.30 -18.65 2.80
C ARG A 100 3.03 -19.36 4.13
N PRO A 101 3.87 -20.32 4.51
CA PRO A 101 3.80 -20.89 5.86
C PRO A 101 3.83 -19.75 6.91
N ASN A 102 2.92 -19.80 7.88
CA ASN A 102 2.78 -18.78 8.93
C ASN A 102 2.43 -17.37 8.41
N GLU A 103 1.70 -17.27 7.31
CA GLU A 103 1.21 -15.97 6.81
C GLU A 103 0.37 -15.27 7.87
N ILE A 104 0.72 -14.01 8.16
CA ILE A 104 -0.10 -13.16 9.03
C ILE A 104 -1.35 -12.77 8.25
N MET A 105 -2.53 -13.17 8.75
CA MET A 105 -3.79 -12.95 8.02
C MET A 105 -4.38 -11.57 8.21
N ASP A 106 -4.02 -10.83 9.26
CA ASP A 106 -4.48 -9.47 9.50
C ASP A 106 -3.38 -8.64 10.20
N SER A 107 -3.07 -7.48 9.65
CA SER A 107 -2.08 -6.55 10.21
C SER A 107 -2.48 -5.12 9.92
N SER A 108 -2.48 -4.28 10.97
CA SER A 108 -2.71 -2.84 10.87
C SER A 108 -1.87 -2.10 11.91
N ALA A 109 -1.51 -0.86 11.63
CA ALA A 109 -0.78 0.00 12.55
C ALA A 109 -1.65 0.48 13.72
N ASP A 110 -1.05 0.63 14.89
CA ASP A 110 -1.59 1.47 15.94
C ASP A 110 -1.18 2.92 15.69
N THR A 111 -2.13 3.73 15.25
CA THR A 111 -1.89 5.13 14.86
C THR A 111 -2.22 6.13 15.96
N GLU A 112 -2.65 5.71 17.15
CA GLU A 112 -3.10 6.61 18.24
C GLU A 112 -2.01 7.62 18.62
N SER A 113 -0.76 7.16 18.72
CA SER A 113 0.38 8.03 19.05
C SER A 113 0.60 9.13 18.02
N LEU A 114 0.47 8.85 16.72
CA LEU A 114 0.57 9.86 15.66
C LEU A 114 -0.62 10.81 15.65
N ILE A 115 -1.83 10.29 15.88
CA ILE A 115 -3.04 11.11 16.01
C ILE A 115 -2.91 12.09 17.15
N SER A 116 -2.34 11.67 18.28
CA SER A 116 -2.15 12.52 19.46
C SER A 116 -1.25 13.75 19.23
N ILE A 117 -0.35 13.66 18.24
CA ILE A 117 0.51 14.78 17.81
C ILE A 117 -0.03 15.51 16.57
N GLY A 118 -1.30 15.27 16.19
CA GLY A 118 -2.02 16.00 15.16
C GLY A 118 -1.85 15.45 13.74
N TRP A 119 -1.30 14.24 13.56
CA TRP A 119 -1.24 13.60 12.25
C TRP A 119 -2.40 12.62 12.04
N THR A 120 -2.94 12.62 10.84
CA THR A 120 -3.88 11.60 10.35
C THR A 120 -3.64 11.33 8.88
N PRO A 121 -3.86 10.10 8.39
CA PRO A 121 -3.76 9.82 6.96
C PRO A 121 -4.85 10.58 6.20
N THR A 122 -4.50 11.13 5.05
CA THR A 122 -5.38 11.97 4.22
C THR A 122 -5.71 11.34 2.87
N TRP A 123 -4.92 10.38 2.42
CA TRP A 123 -5.11 9.72 1.13
C TRP A 123 -6.04 8.51 1.26
N GLY A 124 -7.20 8.58 0.62
CA GLY A 124 -8.03 7.39 0.43
C GLY A 124 -7.41 6.45 -0.61
N LEU A 125 -7.75 5.15 -0.54
CA LEU A 125 -7.20 4.13 -1.45
C LEU A 125 -7.39 4.50 -2.93
N GLY A 126 -8.58 4.93 -3.32
CA GLY A 126 -8.87 5.30 -4.73
C GLY A 126 -8.04 6.48 -5.23
N SER A 127 -7.91 7.56 -4.42
CA SER A 127 -7.10 8.72 -4.79
C SER A 127 -5.61 8.37 -4.89
N ALA A 128 -5.11 7.54 -3.96
CA ALA A 128 -3.74 7.06 -3.98
C ALA A 128 -3.44 6.18 -5.20
N MET A 129 -4.35 5.27 -5.57
CA MET A 129 -4.22 4.44 -6.77
C MET A 129 -4.21 5.26 -8.06
N TYR A 130 -5.10 6.25 -8.15
CA TYR A 130 -5.15 7.14 -9.30
C TYR A 130 -3.85 7.94 -9.46
N ASP A 131 -3.36 8.56 -8.38
CA ASP A 131 -2.11 9.34 -8.40
C ASP A 131 -0.90 8.44 -8.75
N LEU A 132 -0.84 7.23 -8.18
CA LEU A 132 0.18 6.23 -8.50
C LEU A 132 0.18 5.90 -10.00
N ALA A 133 -0.99 5.63 -10.58
CA ALA A 133 -1.11 5.30 -12.01
C ALA A 133 -0.70 6.46 -12.92
N GLN A 134 -1.00 7.71 -12.55
CA GLN A 134 -0.56 8.89 -13.32
C GLN A 134 0.96 9.05 -13.28
N LYS A 135 1.57 8.90 -12.09
CA LYS A 135 3.02 9.03 -11.94
C LYS A 135 3.80 7.93 -12.64
N GLN A 136 3.28 6.70 -12.61
CA GLN A 136 3.93 5.59 -13.31
C GLN A 136 3.99 5.83 -14.83
N LYS A 137 2.91 6.35 -15.43
CA LYS A 137 2.89 6.72 -16.87
C LYS A 137 3.89 7.80 -17.23
N SER A 138 4.19 8.72 -16.30
CA SER A 138 5.14 9.81 -16.53
C SER A 138 6.60 9.36 -16.45
N ILE A 139 6.87 8.20 -15.85
CA ILE A 139 8.22 7.64 -15.72
C ILE A 139 8.58 6.78 -16.94
N ASP A 140 7.58 6.18 -17.57
CA ASP A 140 7.75 5.30 -18.73
C ASP A 140 7.83 6.08 -20.07
N LEU A 141 7.81 7.43 -20.03
CA LEU A 141 8.01 8.37 -21.14
C LEU A 141 9.43 8.96 -21.14
#